data_22b7a9c13ee29c546ea4e1d0ed63544a
#
_entry.id   22b7a9c13ee29c546ea4e1d0ed63544a
#
_cell.length_a   1.000
_cell.length_b   1.000
_cell.length_c   1.000
_cell.angle_alpha   90.00
_cell.angle_beta   90.00
_cell.angle_gamma   90.00
#
_symmetry.space_group_name_H-M   'P 1'
#
loop_
_entity.id
_entity.type
_entity.pdbx_description
1 polymer ?
#
loop_
_entity_poly.entity_id
_entity_poly.type
_entity_poly.pdbx_seq_one_letter_code
_entity_poly.pdbx_strand_id
1 'polypeptide(L)'
;MNYHNITKDDMNNGDGVRVVLWVSGCSHHCPECQNPQTWCFDSGIPFDDKAKEEIFTELSKDYVSGITFSGGDPVDNFLTVFLLMKEIKEKFPDKTIWCYTGYTYEQILSCSIKKGLNYLGLLKMIDVLVDGEYKKDLRDLDLKWRGSSNQRVIDVKKSLAENKVVLWCD
;
A
#
# COMPACT_ATOMS: atom_id res chain seq x y z
N MET A 1 1.59 -11.79 -10.13
CA MET A 1 2.36 -10.73 -9.44
C MET A 1 3.60 -11.32 -8.81
N ASN A 2 4.72 -10.63 -8.87
CA ASN A 2 5.90 -10.97 -8.08
C ASN A 2 6.01 -10.07 -6.86
N TYR A 3 6.83 -10.47 -5.89
CA TYR A 3 7.15 -9.69 -4.70
C TYR A 3 8.62 -9.90 -4.31
N HIS A 4 9.19 -8.96 -3.56
CA HIS A 4 10.57 -9.02 -3.09
C HIS A 4 10.70 -9.58 -1.68
N ASN A 5 9.78 -9.24 -0.79
CA ASN A 5 9.84 -9.64 0.61
C ASN A 5 8.47 -9.55 1.30
N ILE A 6 8.34 -10.28 2.39
CA ILE A 6 7.31 -10.13 3.42
C ILE A 6 8.04 -9.81 4.71
N THR A 7 7.97 -8.55 5.15
CA THR A 7 8.58 -8.14 6.43
C THR A 7 7.58 -8.37 7.55
N LYS A 8 8.05 -8.96 8.63
CA LYS A 8 7.27 -9.24 9.86
C LYS A 8 7.65 -8.23 10.93
N ASP A 9 6.74 -8.00 11.87
CA ASP A 9 6.96 -7.14 13.02
C ASP A 9 7.51 -5.72 12.66
N ASP A 10 7.04 -5.18 11.54
CA ASP A 10 7.42 -3.85 11.07
C ASP A 10 6.67 -2.76 11.84
N MET A 11 7.38 -1.71 12.24
CA MET A 11 6.85 -0.52 12.92
C MET A 11 7.13 0.78 12.17
N ASN A 12 7.72 0.71 10.99
CA ASN A 12 8.13 1.88 10.20
C ASN A 12 7.18 2.22 9.06
N ASN A 13 6.39 1.24 8.62
CA ASN A 13 5.52 1.36 7.45
C ASN A 13 4.04 1.43 7.81
N GLY A 14 3.70 2.21 8.82
CA GLY A 14 2.33 2.45 9.30
C GLY A 14 2.21 2.37 10.80
N ASP A 15 1.01 2.61 11.31
CA ASP A 15 0.73 2.61 12.74
C ASP A 15 0.61 1.18 13.29
N GLY A 16 1.22 0.93 14.45
CA GLY A 16 1.27 -0.37 15.12
C GLY A 16 2.27 -1.34 14.49
N VAL A 17 2.26 -2.60 14.98
CA VAL A 17 3.10 -3.69 14.45
C VAL A 17 2.42 -4.27 13.20
N ARG A 18 3.15 -4.40 12.10
CA ARG A 18 2.55 -4.72 10.80
C ARG A 18 3.32 -5.81 10.04
N VAL A 19 2.60 -6.49 9.17
CA VAL A 19 3.20 -7.24 8.07
C VAL A 19 3.35 -6.28 6.88
N VAL A 20 4.48 -6.30 6.18
CA VAL A 20 4.66 -5.50 4.96
C VAL A 20 4.90 -6.42 3.79
N LEU A 21 4.05 -6.32 2.77
CA LEU A 21 4.25 -6.99 1.48
C LEU A 21 4.91 -6.03 0.49
N TRP A 22 6.12 -6.36 0.07
CA TRP A 22 6.92 -5.59 -0.89
C TRP A 22 6.69 -6.12 -2.30
N VAL A 23 5.73 -5.55 -3.04
CA VAL A 23 5.39 -6.01 -4.39
C VAL A 23 6.45 -5.59 -5.42
N SER A 24 6.54 -6.33 -6.54
CA SER A 24 7.34 -5.98 -7.70
C SER A 24 6.49 -5.25 -8.73
N GLY A 25 7.12 -4.34 -9.47
CA GLY A 25 6.49 -3.55 -10.52
C GLY A 25 6.05 -2.17 -10.05
N CYS A 26 6.60 -1.14 -10.70
CA CYS A 26 6.24 0.25 -10.47
C CYS A 26 6.44 1.04 -11.77
N SER A 27 5.41 1.72 -12.24
CA SER A 27 5.47 2.53 -13.46
C SER A 27 6.02 3.96 -13.23
N HIS A 28 6.14 4.40 -11.98
CA HIS A 28 6.53 5.78 -11.64
C HIS A 28 8.01 6.07 -11.81
N HIS A 29 8.90 5.11 -11.45
CA HIS A 29 10.36 5.26 -11.55
C HIS A 29 10.90 6.57 -10.92
N CYS A 30 10.41 6.92 -9.73
CA CYS A 30 10.78 8.18 -9.06
C CYS A 30 12.30 8.30 -8.87
N PRO A 31 12.92 9.44 -9.21
CA PRO A 31 14.35 9.67 -8.96
C PRO A 31 14.71 9.46 -7.47
N GLU A 32 15.78 8.71 -7.22
CA GLU A 32 16.23 8.32 -5.87
C GLU A 32 15.17 7.59 -5.02
N CYS A 33 14.30 6.82 -5.68
CA CYS A 33 13.39 5.91 -4.99
C CYS A 33 14.15 5.05 -3.98
N GLN A 34 13.57 4.80 -2.81
CA GLN A 34 14.17 3.94 -1.77
C GLN A 34 14.20 2.47 -2.17
N ASN A 35 13.34 2.05 -3.11
CA ASN A 35 13.19 0.66 -3.54
C ASN A 35 13.34 0.48 -5.07
N PRO A 36 14.41 0.96 -5.72
CA PRO A 36 14.54 0.89 -7.17
C PRO A 36 14.62 -0.56 -7.70
N GLN A 37 15.03 -1.51 -6.86
CA GLN A 37 15.04 -2.95 -7.18
C GLN A 37 13.65 -3.52 -7.43
N THR A 38 12.59 -2.86 -6.96
CA THR A 38 11.20 -3.31 -7.12
C THR A 38 10.52 -2.76 -8.38
N TRP A 39 11.17 -1.94 -9.21
CA TRP A 39 10.54 -1.32 -10.38
C TRP A 39 10.14 -2.32 -11.47
N CYS A 40 11.00 -3.34 -11.70
CA CYS A 40 10.72 -4.35 -12.70
C CYS A 40 9.60 -5.29 -12.23
N PHE A 41 8.57 -5.47 -13.05
CA PHE A 41 7.43 -6.35 -12.75
C PHE A 41 7.82 -7.83 -12.65
N ASP A 42 8.88 -8.22 -13.35
CA ASP A 42 9.38 -9.60 -13.37
C ASP A 42 10.46 -9.86 -12.31
N SER A 43 10.84 -8.84 -11.52
CA SER A 43 11.82 -8.99 -10.44
C SER A 43 11.21 -9.69 -9.21
N GLY A 44 12.07 -10.16 -8.31
CA GLY A 44 11.63 -10.87 -7.10
C GLY A 44 11.17 -12.30 -7.38
N ILE A 45 10.27 -12.81 -6.56
CA ILE A 45 9.75 -14.18 -6.61
C ILE A 45 8.23 -14.18 -6.83
N PRO A 46 7.65 -15.21 -7.49
CA PRO A 46 6.22 -15.30 -7.70
C PRO A 46 5.43 -15.31 -6.38
N PHE A 47 4.36 -14.50 -6.33
CA PHE A 47 3.43 -14.50 -5.20
C PHE A 47 2.48 -15.71 -5.34
N ASP A 48 2.76 -16.74 -4.57
CA ASP A 48 2.05 -18.01 -4.55
C ASP A 48 1.21 -18.20 -3.26
N ASP A 49 0.59 -19.38 -3.15
CA ASP A 49 -0.21 -19.71 -1.96
C ASP A 49 0.63 -19.80 -0.69
N LYS A 50 1.92 -20.12 -0.77
CA LYS A 50 2.82 -20.15 0.39
C LYS A 50 3.07 -18.74 0.92
N ALA A 51 3.32 -17.78 0.02
CA ALA A 51 3.49 -16.39 0.39
C ALA A 51 2.20 -15.82 1.04
N LYS A 52 1.04 -16.20 0.49
CA LYS A 52 -0.26 -15.82 1.07
C LYS A 52 -0.48 -16.43 2.45
N GLU A 53 -0.17 -17.71 2.63
CA GLU A 53 -0.27 -18.41 3.91
C GLU A 53 0.66 -17.79 4.96
N GLU A 54 1.87 -17.39 4.57
CA GLU A 54 2.80 -16.68 5.44
C GLU A 54 2.19 -15.36 5.96
N ILE A 55 1.59 -14.56 5.07
CA ILE A 55 0.89 -13.32 5.46
C ILE A 55 -0.27 -13.63 6.43
N PHE A 56 -1.08 -14.63 6.16
CA PHE A 56 -2.23 -14.97 7.00
C PHE A 56 -1.81 -15.48 8.38
N THR A 57 -0.73 -16.27 8.44
CA THR A 57 -0.15 -16.72 9.69
C THR A 57 0.31 -15.55 10.56
N GLU A 58 0.99 -14.57 9.95
CA GLU A 58 1.41 -13.37 10.68
C GLU A 58 0.21 -12.51 11.12
N LEU A 59 -0.79 -12.32 10.26
CA LEU A 59 -1.99 -11.54 10.58
C LEU A 59 -2.85 -12.18 11.68
N SER A 60 -2.75 -13.49 11.88
CA SER A 60 -3.49 -14.20 12.96
C SER A 60 -2.99 -13.88 14.35
N LYS A 61 -1.80 -13.28 14.48
CA LYS A 61 -1.23 -12.90 15.78
C LYS A 61 -1.96 -11.69 16.35
N ASP A 62 -2.34 -11.75 17.62
CA ASP A 62 -3.14 -10.72 18.28
C ASP A 62 -2.47 -9.34 18.28
N TYR A 63 -1.14 -9.30 18.45
CA TYR A 63 -0.37 -8.05 18.53
C TYR A 63 -0.13 -7.39 17.17
N VAL A 64 -0.36 -8.08 16.05
CA VAL A 64 -0.21 -7.51 14.72
C VAL A 64 -1.41 -6.64 14.39
N SER A 65 -1.18 -5.37 14.12
CA SER A 65 -2.24 -4.37 13.84
C SER A 65 -2.82 -4.48 12.44
N GLY A 66 -2.08 -5.05 11.49
CA GLY A 66 -2.53 -5.19 10.11
C GLY A 66 -1.42 -5.38 9.10
N ILE A 67 -1.74 -5.11 7.84
CA ILE A 67 -0.81 -5.25 6.71
C ILE A 67 -0.58 -3.91 6.03
N THR A 68 0.62 -3.74 5.49
CA THR A 68 0.99 -2.65 4.58
C THR A 68 1.40 -3.22 3.23
N PHE A 69 0.83 -2.69 2.18
CA PHE A 69 1.24 -2.95 0.80
C PHE A 69 2.19 -1.84 0.36
N SER A 70 3.39 -2.19 -0.08
CA SER A 70 4.47 -1.28 -0.47
C SER A 70 5.41 -1.96 -1.48
N GLY A 71 6.62 -1.44 -1.68
CA GLY A 71 7.65 -2.01 -2.56
C GLY A 71 7.73 -1.27 -3.88
N GLY A 72 7.28 -1.90 -4.97
CA GLY A 72 6.92 -1.25 -6.21
C GLY A 72 5.64 -0.42 -6.02
N ASP A 73 4.69 -0.52 -6.93
CA ASP A 73 3.39 0.14 -6.71
C ASP A 73 2.27 -0.92 -6.61
N PRO A 74 1.59 -1.02 -5.45
CA PRO A 74 0.48 -1.95 -5.28
C PRO A 74 -0.70 -1.68 -6.23
N VAL A 75 -0.91 -0.43 -6.64
CA VAL A 75 -1.99 -0.06 -7.58
C VAL A 75 -1.69 -0.52 -9.00
N ASP A 76 -0.41 -0.58 -9.41
CA ASP A 76 0.03 -1.19 -10.67
C ASP A 76 -0.22 -2.72 -10.70
N ASN A 77 -0.26 -3.35 -9.54
CA ASN A 77 -0.56 -4.78 -9.34
C ASN A 77 -2.04 -5.03 -8.96
N PHE A 78 -2.93 -4.17 -9.43
CA PHE A 78 -4.34 -4.05 -9.00
C PHE A 78 -5.02 -5.38 -8.73
N LEU A 79 -5.04 -6.31 -9.68
CA LEU A 79 -5.89 -7.50 -9.56
C LEU A 79 -5.49 -8.38 -8.37
N THR A 80 -4.20 -8.72 -8.28
CA THR A 80 -3.70 -9.59 -7.20
C THR A 80 -3.81 -8.91 -5.84
N VAL A 81 -3.46 -7.61 -5.78
CA VAL A 81 -3.52 -6.82 -4.55
C VAL A 81 -4.97 -6.66 -4.08
N PHE A 82 -5.89 -6.34 -4.97
CA PHE A 82 -7.31 -6.18 -4.64
C PHE A 82 -7.94 -7.48 -4.11
N LEU A 83 -7.66 -8.62 -4.76
CA LEU A 83 -8.14 -9.92 -4.31
C LEU A 83 -7.57 -10.31 -2.94
N LEU A 84 -6.28 -10.07 -2.73
CA LEU A 84 -5.64 -10.32 -1.44
C LEU A 84 -6.20 -9.43 -0.33
N MET A 85 -6.39 -8.13 -0.58
CA MET A 85 -7.02 -7.22 0.38
C MET A 85 -8.44 -7.68 0.75
N LYS A 86 -9.19 -8.17 -0.22
CA LYS A 86 -10.54 -8.69 0.00
C LYS A 86 -10.53 -9.93 0.90
N GLU A 87 -9.67 -10.91 0.62
CA GLU A 87 -9.51 -12.10 1.46
C GLU A 87 -9.08 -11.74 2.89
N ILE A 88 -8.17 -10.75 3.03
CA ILE A 88 -7.73 -10.26 4.35
C ILE A 88 -8.90 -9.64 5.12
N LYS A 89 -9.71 -8.78 4.50
CA LYS A 89 -10.87 -8.16 5.16
C LYS A 89 -11.93 -9.19 5.57
N GLU A 90 -12.10 -10.27 4.80
CA GLU A 90 -13.01 -11.36 5.11
C GLU A 90 -12.52 -12.21 6.29
N LYS A 91 -11.22 -12.53 6.33
CA LYS A 91 -10.64 -13.40 7.37
C LYS A 91 -10.22 -12.67 8.64
N PHE A 92 -9.80 -11.42 8.51
CA PHE A 92 -9.24 -10.59 9.58
C PHE A 92 -9.90 -9.20 9.58
N PRO A 93 -11.20 -9.09 9.89
CA PRO A 93 -11.96 -7.83 9.77
C PRO A 93 -11.42 -6.70 10.64
N ASP A 94 -10.77 -7.03 11.77
CA ASP A 94 -10.21 -6.06 12.71
C ASP A 94 -8.81 -5.56 12.32
N LYS A 95 -8.16 -6.21 11.33
CA LYS A 95 -6.83 -5.81 10.87
C LYS A 95 -6.92 -4.66 9.87
N THR A 96 -6.08 -3.64 10.06
CA THR A 96 -6.03 -2.48 9.16
C THR A 96 -5.18 -2.73 7.93
N ILE A 97 -5.57 -2.14 6.80
CA ILE A 97 -4.83 -2.18 5.54
C ILE A 97 -4.28 -0.80 5.24
N TRP A 98 -2.96 -0.69 5.14
CA TRP A 98 -2.24 0.46 4.65
C TRP A 98 -1.74 0.19 3.23
N CYS A 99 -1.69 1.22 2.39
CA CYS A 99 -1.21 1.11 1.02
C CYS A 99 -0.38 2.33 0.64
N TYR A 100 0.83 2.09 0.15
CA TYR A 100 1.70 3.11 -0.43
C TYR A 100 1.56 3.08 -1.94
N THR A 101 1.44 4.25 -2.57
CA THR A 101 1.36 4.36 -4.03
C THR A 101 1.89 5.71 -4.52
N GLY A 102 2.44 5.74 -5.72
CA GLY A 102 2.79 6.98 -6.41
C GLY A 102 1.57 7.71 -7.00
N TYR A 103 0.44 7.04 -7.17
CA TYR A 103 -0.80 7.68 -7.60
C TYR A 103 -1.41 8.52 -6.50
N THR A 104 -2.08 9.62 -6.86
CA THR A 104 -2.86 10.40 -5.90
C THR A 104 -4.22 9.75 -5.62
N TYR A 105 -4.80 10.05 -4.47
CA TYR A 105 -6.15 9.63 -4.10
C TYR A 105 -7.18 10.00 -5.19
N GLU A 106 -7.07 11.20 -5.74
CA GLU A 106 -7.97 11.69 -6.79
C GLU A 106 -7.82 10.91 -8.11
N GLN A 107 -6.60 10.52 -8.48
CA GLN A 107 -6.36 9.66 -9.65
C GLN A 107 -6.99 8.28 -9.47
N ILE A 108 -6.87 7.70 -8.28
CA ILE A 108 -7.47 6.41 -7.96
C ILE A 108 -9.00 6.54 -7.95
N LEU A 109 -9.54 7.56 -7.27
CA LEU A 109 -10.98 7.80 -7.14
C LEU A 109 -11.66 8.03 -8.50
N SER A 110 -11.02 8.80 -9.40
CA SER A 110 -11.54 9.08 -10.74
C SER A 110 -11.42 7.92 -11.73
N CYS A 111 -10.82 6.80 -11.30
CA CYS A 111 -10.52 5.66 -12.17
C CYS A 111 -9.71 6.04 -13.44
N SER A 112 -8.88 7.10 -13.35
CA SER A 112 -8.14 7.64 -14.50
C SER A 112 -6.88 6.85 -14.86
N ILE A 113 -6.43 5.93 -13.97
CA ILE A 113 -5.18 5.19 -14.14
C ILE A 113 -5.31 4.15 -15.26
N LYS A 114 -6.30 3.26 -15.18
CA LYS A 114 -6.56 2.23 -16.18
C LYS A 114 -8.06 1.94 -16.27
N LYS A 115 -8.59 2.00 -17.50
CA LYS A 115 -10.01 1.74 -17.74
C LYS A 115 -10.39 0.30 -17.39
N GLY A 116 -11.60 0.11 -16.87
CA GLY A 116 -12.20 -1.19 -16.62
C GLY A 116 -11.83 -1.83 -15.27
N LEU A 117 -11.04 -1.16 -14.43
CA LEU A 117 -10.72 -1.62 -13.08
C LEU A 117 -11.55 -0.89 -12.01
N ASN A 118 -11.96 -1.60 -10.98
CA ASN A 118 -12.77 -1.05 -9.88
C ASN A 118 -11.90 -0.41 -8.81
N TYR A 119 -11.31 0.74 -9.10
CA TYR A 119 -10.45 1.47 -8.16
C TYR A 119 -11.20 1.98 -6.93
N LEU A 120 -12.48 2.32 -7.05
CA LEU A 120 -13.31 2.64 -5.89
C LEU A 120 -13.45 1.43 -4.95
N GLY A 121 -13.59 0.21 -5.51
CA GLY A 121 -13.57 -1.02 -4.73
C GLY A 121 -12.24 -1.23 -4.00
N LEU A 122 -11.11 -0.93 -4.65
CA LEU A 122 -9.78 -0.96 -4.03
C LEU A 122 -9.68 0.03 -2.86
N LEU A 123 -10.08 1.30 -3.06
CA LEU A 123 -10.07 2.30 -1.99
C LEU A 123 -10.89 1.87 -0.78
N LYS A 124 -12.06 1.26 -0.99
CA LYS A 124 -12.91 0.77 0.11
C LYS A 124 -12.26 -0.33 0.95
N MET A 125 -11.25 -1.03 0.44
CA MET A 125 -10.49 -2.03 1.21
C MET A 125 -9.37 -1.40 2.04
N ILE A 126 -8.90 -0.21 1.67
CA ILE A 126 -7.77 0.49 2.30
C ILE A 126 -8.29 1.34 3.45
N ASP A 127 -7.64 1.22 4.62
CA ASP A 127 -7.91 2.09 5.77
C ASP A 127 -7.08 3.38 5.70
N VAL A 128 -5.80 3.26 5.36
CA VAL A 128 -4.89 4.41 5.22
C VAL A 128 -4.10 4.31 3.92
N LEU A 129 -4.13 5.39 3.14
CA LEU A 129 -3.39 5.52 1.89
C LEU A 129 -2.25 6.53 2.06
N VAL A 130 -1.03 6.11 1.75
CA VAL A 130 0.10 7.03 1.57
C VAL A 130 0.25 7.27 0.08
N ASP A 131 -0.15 8.45 -0.38
CA ASP A 131 -0.32 8.77 -1.78
C ASP A 131 0.72 9.75 -2.32
N GLY A 132 0.92 9.70 -3.65
CA GLY A 132 1.77 10.63 -4.38
C GLY A 132 3.21 10.14 -4.58
N GLU A 133 3.78 10.51 -5.73
CA GLU A 133 5.15 10.17 -6.08
C GLU A 133 6.15 10.75 -5.08
N TYR A 134 7.18 9.98 -4.76
CA TYR A 134 8.31 10.49 -4.01
C TYR A 134 9.06 11.57 -4.80
N LYS A 135 9.33 12.70 -4.16
CA LYS A 135 10.09 13.82 -4.72
C LYS A 135 11.33 14.08 -3.88
N LYS A 136 12.52 13.86 -4.48
CA LYS A 136 13.82 14.05 -3.84
C LYS A 136 13.95 15.44 -3.21
N ASP A 137 13.59 16.49 -3.95
CA ASP A 137 13.74 17.88 -3.52
C ASP A 137 12.82 18.26 -2.33
N LEU A 138 11.85 17.41 -2.03
CA LEU A 138 10.90 17.54 -0.92
C LEU A 138 11.11 16.46 0.14
N ARG A 139 12.27 15.76 0.10
CA ARG A 139 12.63 14.76 1.09
C ARG A 139 12.74 15.39 2.48
N ASP A 140 12.13 14.73 3.46
CA ASP A 140 12.16 15.13 4.84
C ASP A 140 12.15 13.87 5.73
N LEU A 141 13.13 13.74 6.62
CA LEU A 141 13.31 12.57 7.49
C LEU A 141 12.43 12.61 8.75
N ASP A 142 11.88 13.78 9.08
CA ASP A 142 11.03 13.96 10.25
C ASP A 142 9.56 13.61 9.97
N LEU A 143 9.22 13.37 8.70
CA LEU A 143 7.86 12.99 8.29
C LEU A 143 7.54 11.55 8.69
N LYS A 144 6.43 11.36 9.39
CA LYS A 144 5.94 10.03 9.71
C LYS A 144 5.37 9.35 8.45
N TRP A 145 5.82 8.11 8.19
CA TRP A 145 5.28 7.18 7.19
C TRP A 145 5.31 7.67 5.73
N ARG A 146 6.05 8.74 5.42
CA ARG A 146 6.21 9.26 4.05
C ARG A 146 7.61 9.80 3.84
N GLY A 147 8.10 9.76 2.61
CA GLY A 147 9.49 10.13 2.31
C GLY A 147 9.68 11.58 1.88
N SER A 148 8.62 12.25 1.41
CA SER A 148 8.65 13.63 0.92
C SER A 148 7.38 14.39 1.29
N SER A 149 7.51 15.71 1.48
CA SER A 149 6.43 16.54 2.03
C SER A 149 5.20 16.70 1.13
N ASN A 150 5.32 16.39 -0.16
CA ASN A 150 4.18 16.36 -1.08
C ASN A 150 3.29 15.12 -0.93
N GLN A 151 3.79 14.05 -0.31
CA GLN A 151 3.01 12.85 -0.06
C GLN A 151 2.03 13.09 1.10
N ARG A 152 0.89 12.40 1.08
CA ARG A 152 -0.15 12.55 2.10
C ARG A 152 -0.42 11.18 2.75
N VAL A 153 -0.69 11.19 4.06
CA VAL A 153 -1.20 10.05 4.80
C VAL A 153 -2.70 10.26 5.01
N ILE A 154 -3.52 9.52 4.28
CA ILE A 154 -4.96 9.78 4.12
C ILE A 154 -5.78 8.73 4.86
N ASP A 155 -6.71 9.17 5.71
CA ASP A 155 -7.80 8.34 6.24
C ASP A 155 -8.83 8.11 5.12
N VAL A 156 -8.78 6.94 4.50
CA VAL A 156 -9.60 6.65 3.32
C VAL A 156 -11.08 6.57 3.67
N LYS A 157 -11.42 5.98 4.81
CA LYS A 157 -12.82 5.84 5.24
C LYS A 157 -13.47 7.19 5.46
N LYS A 158 -12.80 8.08 6.20
CA LYS A 158 -13.31 9.45 6.40
C LYS A 158 -13.35 10.23 5.10
N SER A 159 -12.31 10.10 4.26
CA SER A 159 -12.27 10.80 2.97
C SER A 159 -13.42 10.42 2.06
N LEU A 160 -13.76 9.12 1.98
CA LEU A 160 -14.91 8.66 1.20
C LEU A 160 -16.24 9.13 1.79
N ALA A 161 -16.39 9.15 3.13
CA ALA A 161 -17.60 9.57 3.80
C ALA A 161 -17.86 11.08 3.64
N GLU A 162 -16.80 11.89 3.69
CA GLU A 162 -16.89 13.36 3.62
C GLU A 162 -16.73 13.92 2.19
N ASN A 163 -16.48 13.06 1.19
CA ASN A 163 -16.18 13.44 -0.21
C ASN A 163 -15.06 14.48 -0.33
N LYS A 164 -14.05 14.41 0.55
CA LYS A 164 -12.86 15.25 0.55
C LYS A 164 -11.70 14.49 1.20
N VAL A 165 -10.47 14.86 0.87
CA VAL A 165 -9.31 14.27 1.53
C VAL A 165 -9.27 14.66 3.01
N VAL A 166 -9.22 13.64 3.88
CA VAL A 166 -9.04 13.77 5.33
C VAL A 166 -7.71 13.10 5.68
N LEU A 167 -6.79 13.84 6.26
CA LEU A 167 -5.49 13.29 6.65
C LEU A 167 -5.63 12.39 7.89
N TRP A 168 -4.84 11.33 7.93
CA TRP A 168 -4.74 10.42 9.08
C TRP A 168 -4.05 11.08 10.27
N CYS A 169 -2.97 11.81 9.96
CA CYS A 169 -2.23 12.64 10.92
C CYS A 169 -1.56 13.79 10.15
N ASP A 170 -1.27 14.86 10.85
CA ASP A 170 -0.51 16.00 10.34
C ASP A 170 1.01 15.74 10.35
#